data_dc570fe67f7cd24b94a74f1068c062b7
#
_entry.id   dc570fe67f7cd24b94a74f1068c062b7
#
_cell.length_a   1.000
_cell.length_b   1.000
_cell.length_c   1.000
_cell.angle_alpha   90.00
_cell.angle_beta   90.00
_cell.angle_gamma   90.00
#
_symmetry.space_group_name_H-M   'P 1'
#
loop_
_entity.id
_entity.type
_entity.pdbx_description
1 polymer ?
#
loop_
_entity_poly.entity_id
_entity_poly.type
_entity_poly.pdbx_seq_one_letter_code
_entity_poly.pdbx_strand_id
1 'polypeptide(L)'
;MTKQLILSALALASVCGAAQAEDKLTVTPMGRVLMDGAIYASPDKENFKDGVGVPDVRLGLKATYGKWDARIDVGYAYGKVGLKDIYVQYNFDDENALLGGSFIHQYGLMTAYSSSWKPCFDDPIVNSSFMADRHLGIEYIHSGKKFFASASAHVEPQSIILTPNQTNHQGYGFLTRLVCRPATEPGRIFQVGISGGFLTPQNDGEGRHNVFSLGSNFPTSVDKVSAVNAEMGNAMNQWKFSPELMVAYGPVALEAQYYFNRVNMRHDLHNFTGMGAYGMLRGLLSGGDYKYSAKDARIAEPGKGTFELVLLYNYTKLSDRKAGVARVRDHEICGIYGGDANSLSATLNYYINKYMTARLNYTYTHTFNGAPLCTDFNGFQARFQILF
;
A
#
# COMPACT_ATOMS: atom_id res chain seq x y z
N MET A 1 20.79 -12.14 -28.17
CA MET A 1 19.37 -11.94 -27.86
C MET A 1 19.04 -10.60 -27.19
N THR A 2 20.00 -9.72 -26.90
CA THR A 2 19.79 -8.47 -26.12
C THR A 2 19.51 -7.22 -26.96
N LYS A 3 19.64 -7.26 -28.28
CA LYS A 3 19.37 -6.09 -29.16
C LYS A 3 17.95 -6.03 -29.72
N GLN A 4 17.20 -7.13 -29.73
CA GLN A 4 15.84 -7.19 -30.26
C GLN A 4 14.75 -6.75 -29.29
N LEU A 5 14.99 -6.84 -27.98
CA LEU A 5 14.02 -6.40 -26.95
C LEU A 5 13.96 -4.86 -26.81
N ILE A 6 15.04 -4.15 -27.16
CA ILE A 6 15.06 -2.67 -27.13
C ILE A 6 14.36 -2.09 -28.35
N LEU A 7 14.40 -2.77 -29.49
CA LEU A 7 13.69 -2.32 -30.71
C LEU A 7 12.19 -2.54 -30.65
N SER A 8 11.69 -3.53 -29.93
CA SER A 8 10.24 -3.78 -29.79
C SER A 8 9.52 -2.74 -28.92
N ALA A 9 10.21 -2.14 -27.96
CA ALA A 9 9.65 -1.06 -27.13
C ALA A 9 9.59 0.29 -27.90
N LEU A 10 10.43 0.47 -28.91
CA LEU A 10 10.43 1.67 -29.77
C LEU A 10 9.41 1.56 -30.93
N ALA A 11 8.98 0.37 -31.30
CA ALA A 11 8.05 0.17 -32.43
C ALA A 11 6.57 0.45 -32.10
N LEU A 12 6.20 0.56 -30.84
CA LEU A 12 4.84 0.96 -30.42
C LEU A 12 4.59 2.48 -30.51
N ALA A 13 5.60 3.28 -30.79
CA ALA A 13 5.51 4.73 -30.91
C ALA A 13 5.14 5.25 -32.32
N SER A 14 4.97 4.37 -33.31
CA SER A 14 4.86 4.79 -34.72
C SER A 14 3.47 4.68 -35.35
N VAL A 15 2.39 4.52 -34.61
CA VAL A 15 1.04 4.50 -35.16
C VAL A 15 0.14 5.53 -34.46
N CYS A 16 0.24 6.79 -34.87
CA CYS A 16 -0.85 7.77 -34.87
C CYS A 16 -0.40 9.02 -35.62
N GLY A 17 -0.66 9.06 -36.91
CA GLY A 17 -0.53 10.26 -37.72
C GLY A 17 -1.80 11.09 -37.67
N ALA A 18 -1.75 12.24 -36.98
CA ALA A 18 -2.58 13.41 -37.26
C ALA A 18 -1.80 14.63 -36.78
N ALA A 19 -1.48 15.55 -37.70
CA ALA A 19 -0.69 16.73 -37.45
C ALA A 19 -1.40 17.69 -36.49
N GLN A 20 -0.93 17.72 -35.25
CA GLN A 20 -1.05 18.82 -34.29
C GLN A 20 0.33 19.05 -33.73
N ALA A 21 0.58 20.28 -33.21
CA ALA A 21 1.89 20.69 -32.68
C ALA A 21 2.65 19.52 -32.07
N GLU A 22 3.86 19.22 -32.59
CA GLU A 22 4.60 17.99 -32.25
C GLU A 22 4.76 17.85 -30.73
N ASP A 23 4.01 16.95 -30.15
CA ASP A 23 4.17 16.58 -28.74
C ASP A 23 5.60 16.09 -28.53
N LYS A 24 6.33 16.71 -27.62
CA LYS A 24 7.70 16.35 -27.34
C LYS A 24 7.75 15.20 -26.32
N LEU A 25 8.36 14.11 -26.67
CA LEU A 25 8.66 13.04 -25.73
C LEU A 25 9.64 13.55 -24.67
N THR A 26 9.23 13.50 -23.39
CA THR A 26 10.06 13.80 -22.22
C THR A 26 10.29 12.53 -21.44
N VAL A 27 11.56 12.17 -21.19
CA VAL A 27 11.92 11.02 -20.35
C VAL A 27 12.69 11.53 -19.14
N THR A 28 12.19 11.21 -17.94
CA THR A 28 12.74 11.66 -16.67
C THR A 28 13.19 10.45 -15.86
N PRO A 29 14.50 10.32 -15.56
CA PRO A 29 14.96 9.36 -14.57
C PRO A 29 14.39 9.67 -13.19
N MET A 30 14.11 8.62 -12.42
CA MET A 30 13.64 8.73 -11.06
C MET A 30 14.24 7.62 -10.20
N GLY A 31 14.41 7.89 -8.93
CA GLY A 31 14.94 6.88 -8.04
C GLY A 31 14.75 7.21 -6.57
N ARG A 32 15.05 6.21 -5.76
CA ARG A 32 14.99 6.31 -4.31
C ARG A 32 16.02 5.39 -3.67
N VAL A 33 16.65 5.87 -2.60
CA VAL A 33 17.44 5.06 -1.68
C VAL A 33 16.95 5.31 -0.26
N LEU A 34 16.67 4.24 0.47
CA LEU A 34 16.41 4.27 1.92
C LEU A 34 17.59 3.66 2.66
N MET A 35 18.06 4.33 3.71
CA MET A 35 19.07 3.84 4.63
C MET A 35 18.48 3.87 6.03
N ASP A 36 18.33 2.72 6.66
CA ASP A 36 17.68 2.56 7.95
C ASP A 36 18.65 2.02 8.98
N GLY A 37 18.50 2.48 10.22
CA GLY A 37 19.09 1.89 11.41
C GLY A 37 18.01 1.62 12.45
N ALA A 38 18.16 0.56 13.23
CA ALA A 38 17.24 0.20 14.28
C ALA A 38 17.96 -0.37 15.49
N ILE A 39 17.42 -0.07 16.68
CA ILE A 39 17.78 -0.67 17.96
C ILE A 39 16.48 -1.12 18.62
N TYR A 40 16.47 -2.37 19.11
CA TYR A 40 15.27 -2.96 19.68
C TYR A 40 15.45 -3.20 21.19
N ALA A 41 14.40 -2.86 21.95
CA ALA A 41 14.31 -3.11 23.39
C ALA A 41 13.16 -4.09 23.69
N SER A 42 12.99 -5.10 22.83
CA SER A 42 11.97 -6.14 22.99
C SER A 42 12.42 -7.19 24.02
N PRO A 43 11.49 -7.80 24.78
CA PRO A 43 11.78 -8.97 25.60
C PRO A 43 12.38 -10.14 24.80
N ASP A 44 11.92 -10.33 23.56
CA ASP A 44 12.37 -11.42 22.68
C ASP A 44 13.51 -10.95 21.76
N LYS A 45 14.62 -10.49 22.37
CA LYS A 45 15.79 -9.97 21.62
C LYS A 45 16.43 -10.98 20.66
N GLU A 46 16.21 -12.27 20.85
CA GLU A 46 16.69 -13.29 19.94
C GLU A 46 16.02 -13.24 18.55
N ASN A 47 14.78 -12.71 18.49
CA ASN A 47 14.00 -12.57 17.28
C ASN A 47 14.24 -11.23 16.55
N PHE A 48 14.82 -10.23 17.23
CA PHE A 48 15.07 -8.92 16.67
C PHE A 48 16.56 -8.55 16.77
N LYS A 49 17.18 -8.30 15.64
CA LYS A 49 18.61 -7.96 15.55
C LYS A 49 18.79 -6.47 15.25
N ASP A 50 19.46 -5.78 16.19
CA ASP A 50 19.88 -4.39 15.98
C ASP A 50 20.79 -4.30 14.76
N GLY A 51 20.71 -3.21 14.03
CA GLY A 51 21.60 -3.01 12.89
C GLY A 51 21.23 -1.86 11.99
N VAL A 52 21.95 -1.81 10.89
CA VAL A 52 21.73 -0.85 9.80
C VAL A 52 21.57 -1.59 8.48
N GLY A 53 20.81 -1.03 7.56
CA GLY A 53 20.57 -1.64 6.26
C GLY A 53 20.07 -0.67 5.22
N VAL A 54 20.00 -1.16 3.99
CA VAL A 54 19.41 -0.46 2.84
C VAL A 54 18.17 -1.24 2.42
N PRO A 55 16.99 -0.96 3.03
CA PRO A 55 15.80 -1.77 2.83
C PRO A 55 15.17 -1.61 1.45
N ASP A 56 15.42 -0.50 0.75
CA ASP A 56 14.84 -0.27 -0.57
C ASP A 56 15.72 0.68 -1.40
N VAL A 57 16.06 0.22 -2.60
CA VAL A 57 16.64 1.03 -3.68
C VAL A 57 15.73 0.89 -4.88
N ARG A 58 15.36 2.01 -5.50
CA ARG A 58 14.56 2.02 -6.73
C ARG A 58 15.21 2.85 -7.80
N LEU A 59 15.11 2.36 -9.02
CA LEU A 59 15.48 3.07 -10.23
C LEU A 59 14.30 2.94 -11.20
N GLY A 60 13.96 4.02 -11.87
CA GLY A 60 12.86 4.03 -12.81
C GLY A 60 12.96 5.13 -13.84
N LEU A 61 12.10 5.04 -14.82
CA LEU A 61 11.91 6.05 -15.85
C LEU A 61 10.43 6.43 -15.92
N LYS A 62 10.16 7.71 -16.00
CA LYS A 62 8.87 8.25 -16.38
C LYS A 62 8.99 8.86 -17.77
N ALA A 63 8.11 8.49 -18.70
CA ALA A 63 7.99 9.08 -20.02
C ALA A 63 6.65 9.80 -20.14
N THR A 64 6.64 10.97 -20.78
CA THR A 64 5.43 11.76 -21.05
C THR A 64 5.44 12.16 -22.52
N TYR A 65 4.32 11.93 -23.23
CA TYR A 65 4.13 12.31 -24.62
C TYR A 65 2.65 12.70 -24.86
N GLY A 66 2.39 13.98 -25.02
CA GLY A 66 1.04 14.52 -25.11
C GLY A 66 0.19 14.11 -23.90
N LYS A 67 -0.88 13.37 -24.16
CA LYS A 67 -1.80 12.84 -23.14
C LYS A 67 -1.34 11.52 -22.52
N TRP A 68 -0.20 10.97 -22.94
CA TRP A 68 0.31 9.70 -22.48
C TRP A 68 1.41 9.87 -21.42
N ASP A 69 1.28 9.16 -20.33
CA ASP A 69 2.33 8.92 -19.35
C ASP A 69 2.67 7.43 -19.33
N ALA A 70 3.94 7.10 -19.18
CA ALA A 70 4.39 5.72 -18.95
C ALA A 70 5.40 5.71 -17.82
N ARG A 71 5.43 4.62 -17.06
CA ARG A 71 6.37 4.43 -15.96
C ARG A 71 6.88 3.00 -15.92
N ILE A 72 8.15 2.85 -15.64
CA ILE A 72 8.79 1.57 -15.34
C ILE A 72 9.73 1.75 -14.17
N ASP A 73 9.55 0.96 -13.10
CA ASP A 73 10.40 0.95 -11.91
C ASP A 73 10.95 -0.44 -11.66
N VAL A 74 12.23 -0.51 -11.31
CA VAL A 74 12.92 -1.68 -10.77
C VAL A 74 13.35 -1.37 -9.33
N GLY A 75 13.12 -2.30 -8.43
CA GLY A 75 13.50 -2.17 -7.04
C GLY A 75 14.44 -3.28 -6.59
N TYR A 76 15.40 -2.93 -5.76
CA TYR A 76 16.21 -3.86 -4.99
C TYR A 76 15.84 -3.74 -3.51
N ALA A 77 15.48 -4.84 -2.89
CA ALA A 77 15.14 -4.91 -1.47
C ALA A 77 15.52 -6.28 -0.91
N TYR A 78 16.23 -6.31 0.21
CA TYR A 78 16.57 -7.55 0.94
C TYR A 78 17.22 -8.63 0.05
N GLY A 79 18.18 -8.24 -0.79
CA GLY A 79 18.89 -9.17 -1.67
C GLY A 79 18.14 -9.58 -2.93
N LYS A 80 16.93 -9.05 -3.17
CA LYS A 80 16.11 -9.40 -4.34
C LYS A 80 15.89 -8.18 -5.25
N VAL A 81 16.02 -8.41 -6.54
CA VAL A 81 15.61 -7.45 -7.59
C VAL A 81 14.22 -7.84 -8.06
N GLY A 82 13.35 -6.85 -8.23
CA GLY A 82 12.00 -7.08 -8.72
C GLY A 82 11.41 -5.86 -9.42
N LEU A 83 10.48 -6.12 -10.31
CA LEU A 83 9.69 -5.10 -10.96
C LEU A 83 8.76 -4.43 -9.92
N LYS A 84 8.54 -3.13 -10.06
CA LYS A 84 7.64 -2.35 -9.23
C LYS A 84 6.49 -1.82 -10.07
N ASP A 85 6.38 -0.50 -10.24
CA ASP A 85 5.32 0.06 -11.06
C ASP A 85 5.70 0.00 -12.54
N ILE A 86 4.85 -0.63 -13.35
CA ILE A 86 4.99 -0.71 -14.80
C ILE A 86 3.61 -0.47 -15.40
N TYR A 87 3.38 0.74 -15.91
CA TYR A 87 2.10 1.09 -16.47
C TYR A 87 2.20 2.13 -17.58
N VAL A 88 1.15 2.21 -18.38
CA VAL A 88 0.86 3.30 -19.28
C VAL A 88 -0.44 3.95 -18.82
N GLN A 89 -0.49 5.27 -18.85
CA GLN A 89 -1.65 6.09 -18.49
C GLN A 89 -2.02 6.98 -19.65
N TYR A 90 -3.31 7.05 -19.96
CA TYR A 90 -3.88 8.01 -20.89
C TYR A 90 -4.71 9.03 -20.11
N ASN A 91 -4.39 10.32 -20.24
CA ASN A 91 -5.11 11.42 -19.65
C ASN A 91 -6.14 11.94 -20.67
N PHE A 92 -7.43 11.69 -20.46
CA PHE A 92 -8.49 12.22 -21.32
C PHE A 92 -8.54 13.75 -21.23
N ASP A 93 -8.42 14.23 -19.99
CA ASP A 93 -8.38 15.64 -19.58
C ASP A 93 -7.67 15.75 -18.22
N ASP A 94 -7.76 16.93 -17.57
CA ASP A 94 -7.10 17.22 -16.28
C ASP A 94 -7.72 16.45 -15.09
N GLU A 95 -8.95 15.94 -15.23
CA GLU A 95 -9.69 15.25 -14.18
C GLU A 95 -9.78 13.73 -14.43
N ASN A 96 -9.61 13.26 -15.66
CA ASN A 96 -9.92 11.89 -16.05
C ASN A 96 -8.72 11.17 -16.67
N ALA A 97 -8.39 9.99 -16.13
CA ALA A 97 -7.29 9.16 -16.63
C ALA A 97 -7.66 7.68 -16.61
N LEU A 98 -7.05 6.91 -17.52
CA LEU A 98 -7.09 5.45 -17.56
C LEU A 98 -5.67 4.93 -17.49
N LEU A 99 -5.41 4.05 -16.54
CA LEU A 99 -4.13 3.35 -16.36
C LEU A 99 -4.28 1.89 -16.78
N GLY A 100 -3.23 1.35 -17.37
CA GLY A 100 -3.13 -0.08 -17.67
C GLY A 100 -1.71 -0.58 -17.40
N GLY A 101 -1.58 -1.66 -16.65
CA GLY A 101 -0.28 -2.21 -16.25
C GLY A 101 -0.27 -2.83 -14.87
N SER A 102 0.91 -2.92 -14.27
CA SER A 102 1.11 -3.40 -12.90
C SER A 102 1.46 -2.25 -11.97
N PHE A 103 0.59 -1.98 -11.02
CA PHE A 103 0.73 -0.88 -10.05
C PHE A 103 -0.14 -1.15 -8.82
N ILE A 104 -0.01 -0.33 -7.77
CA ILE A 104 -0.89 -0.38 -6.60
C ILE A 104 -2.20 0.34 -6.94
N HIS A 105 -3.28 -0.41 -7.04
CA HIS A 105 -4.62 0.13 -7.30
C HIS A 105 -5.15 0.88 -6.08
N GLN A 106 -5.99 1.90 -6.30
CA GLN A 106 -6.53 2.73 -5.24
C GLN A 106 -7.48 1.95 -4.33
N TYR A 107 -7.11 1.84 -3.04
CA TYR A 107 -7.93 1.22 -1.99
C TYR A 107 -7.62 1.86 -0.64
N GLY A 108 -8.42 2.83 -0.25
CA GLY A 108 -8.24 3.59 0.99
C GLY A 108 -7.18 4.69 0.91
N LEU A 109 -7.13 5.48 1.97
CA LEU A 109 -6.31 6.69 2.05
C LEU A 109 -4.80 6.39 2.02
N MET A 110 -4.35 5.33 2.73
CA MET A 110 -2.92 5.04 2.83
C MET A 110 -2.30 4.60 1.50
N THR A 111 -3.07 4.00 0.58
CA THR A 111 -2.57 3.64 -0.76
C THR A 111 -2.41 4.85 -1.69
N ALA A 112 -3.08 5.97 -1.39
CA ALA A 112 -2.93 7.23 -2.11
C ALA A 112 -1.56 7.88 -1.90
N TYR A 113 -0.88 7.55 -0.80
CA TYR A 113 0.47 8.02 -0.56
C TYR A 113 1.49 7.18 -1.34
N SER A 114 2.31 7.85 -2.15
CA SER A 114 3.50 7.21 -2.69
C SER A 114 4.38 6.69 -1.54
N SER A 115 4.96 5.52 -1.71
CA SER A 115 5.87 4.93 -0.71
C SER A 115 7.08 5.83 -0.36
N SER A 116 7.38 6.84 -1.18
CA SER A 116 8.41 7.85 -0.91
C SER A 116 7.94 8.97 0.02
N TRP A 117 6.62 9.16 0.16
CA TRP A 117 6.02 10.30 0.82
C TRP A 117 5.02 9.94 1.91
N LYS A 118 5.02 8.69 2.38
CA LYS A 118 4.20 8.31 3.53
C LYS A 118 4.62 9.10 4.77
N PRO A 119 3.67 9.65 5.53
CA PRO A 119 3.99 10.44 6.72
C PRO A 119 4.54 9.59 7.87
N CYS A 120 4.06 8.36 8.04
CA CYS A 120 4.55 7.40 9.02
C CYS A 120 5.88 6.76 8.58
N PHE A 121 6.66 6.25 9.51
CA PHE A 121 7.94 5.59 9.23
C PHE A 121 7.75 4.31 8.44
N ASP A 122 6.88 3.43 8.93
CA ASP A 122 6.40 2.23 8.25
C ASP A 122 4.88 2.25 8.16
N ASP A 123 4.31 1.46 7.26
CA ASP A 123 2.86 1.33 7.14
C ASP A 123 2.25 0.76 8.42
N PRO A 124 1.05 1.23 8.81
CA PRO A 124 0.29 0.57 9.87
C PRO A 124 0.14 -0.92 9.58
N ILE A 125 0.29 -1.79 10.59
CA ILE A 125 0.11 -3.24 10.46
C ILE A 125 -1.22 -3.56 9.78
N VAL A 126 -2.29 -2.87 10.19
CA VAL A 126 -3.62 -3.03 9.58
C VAL A 126 -3.62 -2.71 8.09
N ASN A 127 -2.94 -1.64 7.65
CA ASN A 127 -2.87 -1.30 6.23
C ASN A 127 -2.11 -2.38 5.46
N SER A 128 -0.93 -2.78 5.94
CA SER A 128 -0.11 -3.81 5.30
C SER A 128 -0.83 -5.17 5.21
N SER A 129 -1.71 -5.48 6.19
CA SER A 129 -2.48 -6.73 6.20
C SER A 129 -3.66 -6.71 5.23
N PHE A 130 -4.28 -5.56 4.98
CA PHE A 130 -5.55 -5.49 4.23
C PHE A 130 -5.45 -4.77 2.88
N MET A 131 -4.39 -4.00 2.62
CA MET A 131 -4.22 -3.35 1.32
C MET A 131 -4.04 -4.39 0.21
N ALA A 132 -4.32 -3.98 -1.01
CA ALA A 132 -3.90 -4.71 -2.18
C ALA A 132 -2.42 -4.40 -2.47
N ASP A 133 -1.66 -5.41 -2.88
CA ASP A 133 -0.33 -5.21 -3.44
C ASP A 133 -0.43 -4.73 -4.90
N ARG A 134 0.65 -4.77 -5.65
CA ARG A 134 0.64 -4.51 -7.09
C ARG A 134 -0.10 -5.60 -7.83
N HIS A 135 -1.06 -5.18 -8.62
CA HIS A 135 -1.82 -6.07 -9.50
C HIS A 135 -1.65 -5.65 -10.95
N LEU A 136 -1.63 -6.61 -11.86
CA LEU A 136 -1.74 -6.36 -13.28
C LEU A 136 -3.21 -6.11 -13.61
N GLY A 137 -3.54 -4.94 -14.15
CA GLY A 137 -4.93 -4.58 -14.42
C GLY A 137 -5.08 -3.22 -15.09
N ILE A 138 -6.30 -2.74 -15.05
CA ILE A 138 -6.70 -1.43 -15.53
C ILE A 138 -7.39 -0.66 -14.40
N GLU A 139 -7.21 0.66 -14.37
CA GLU A 139 -7.86 1.54 -13.40
C GLU A 139 -8.26 2.85 -14.07
N TYR A 140 -9.54 3.21 -13.95
CA TYR A 140 -10.03 4.52 -14.29
C TYR A 140 -10.04 5.41 -13.04
N ILE A 141 -9.56 6.65 -13.19
CA ILE A 141 -9.50 7.65 -12.13
C ILE A 141 -10.21 8.92 -12.60
N HIS A 142 -11.13 9.38 -11.77
CA HIS A 142 -11.72 10.72 -11.86
C HIS A 142 -11.30 11.56 -10.65
N SER A 143 -10.72 12.73 -10.88
CA SER A 143 -10.24 13.65 -9.85
C SER A 143 -10.82 15.05 -10.02
N GLY A 144 -12.14 15.20 -9.86
CA GLY A 144 -12.85 16.49 -9.92
C GLY A 144 -12.68 17.32 -8.64
N LYS A 145 -13.13 18.56 -8.64
CA LYS A 145 -12.91 19.51 -7.51
C LYS A 145 -13.42 19.01 -6.17
N LYS A 146 -14.63 18.42 -6.11
CA LYS A 146 -15.29 17.98 -4.87
C LYS A 146 -15.33 16.47 -4.69
N PHE A 147 -15.11 15.73 -5.76
CA PHE A 147 -15.17 14.28 -5.75
C PHE A 147 -13.94 13.69 -6.40
N PHE A 148 -13.50 12.58 -5.83
CA PHE A 148 -12.54 11.69 -6.42
C PHE A 148 -13.18 10.30 -6.50
N ALA A 149 -12.97 9.60 -7.61
CA ALA A 149 -13.46 8.25 -7.79
C ALA A 149 -12.41 7.43 -8.56
N SER A 150 -12.18 6.20 -8.13
CA SER A 150 -11.45 5.22 -8.93
C SER A 150 -12.20 3.90 -8.99
N ALA A 151 -12.04 3.20 -10.12
CA ALA A 151 -12.56 1.86 -10.32
C ALA A 151 -11.55 1.05 -11.12
N SER A 152 -11.21 -0.14 -10.63
CA SER A 152 -10.21 -1.00 -11.26
C SER A 152 -10.67 -2.45 -11.40
N ALA A 153 -10.16 -3.12 -12.42
CA ALA A 153 -10.24 -4.56 -12.63
C ALA A 153 -8.82 -5.10 -12.79
N HIS A 154 -8.50 -6.20 -12.11
CA HIS A 154 -7.15 -6.71 -12.06
C HIS A 154 -7.11 -8.23 -11.84
N VAL A 155 -5.96 -8.84 -12.08
CA VAL A 155 -5.66 -10.23 -11.72
C VAL A 155 -4.79 -10.30 -10.47
N GLU A 156 -4.55 -11.48 -9.92
CA GLU A 156 -3.75 -11.64 -8.70
C GLU A 156 -2.29 -11.14 -8.85
N PRO A 157 -1.59 -10.81 -7.74
CA PRO A 157 -0.27 -10.16 -7.78
C PRO A 157 0.81 -10.98 -8.48
N GLN A 158 0.74 -12.32 -8.44
CA GLN A 158 1.74 -13.19 -9.03
C GLN A 158 1.79 -13.14 -10.56
N SER A 159 0.76 -12.63 -11.22
CA SER A 159 0.66 -12.59 -12.69
C SER A 159 1.83 -11.90 -13.38
N ILE A 160 2.55 -11.02 -12.69
CA ILE A 160 3.72 -10.32 -13.22
C ILE A 160 5.01 -11.15 -13.10
N ILE A 161 5.04 -12.16 -12.23
CA ILE A 161 6.23 -12.96 -11.93
C ILE A 161 6.11 -14.41 -12.37
N LEU A 162 4.89 -14.93 -12.47
CA LEU A 162 4.60 -16.32 -12.79
C LEU A 162 3.70 -16.42 -14.01
N THR A 163 3.90 -17.47 -14.80
CA THR A 163 3.02 -17.79 -15.93
C THR A 163 1.77 -18.53 -15.44
N PRO A 164 0.67 -18.56 -16.21
CA PRO A 164 -0.52 -19.36 -15.87
C PRO A 164 -0.22 -20.85 -15.62
N ASN A 165 0.78 -21.43 -16.28
CA ASN A 165 1.21 -22.81 -16.01
C ASN A 165 1.79 -23.01 -14.60
N GLN A 166 2.25 -21.93 -13.95
CA GLN A 166 2.78 -21.95 -12.59
C GLN A 166 1.76 -21.48 -11.56
N THR A 167 0.81 -20.63 -11.98
CA THR A 167 -0.22 -20.02 -11.11
C THR A 167 -1.59 -20.69 -11.24
N ASN A 168 -1.73 -21.69 -12.14
CA ASN A 168 -3.00 -22.33 -12.49
C ASN A 168 -4.04 -21.32 -13.05
N HIS A 169 -5.31 -21.41 -12.67
CA HIS A 169 -6.30 -20.41 -13.04
C HIS A 169 -6.10 -19.13 -12.23
N GLN A 170 -5.85 -18.04 -12.91
CA GLN A 170 -5.63 -16.74 -12.28
C GLN A 170 -6.88 -16.26 -11.55
N GLY A 171 -6.68 -15.79 -10.32
CA GLY A 171 -7.67 -15.01 -9.61
C GLY A 171 -7.84 -13.63 -10.26
N TYR A 172 -8.99 -13.03 -10.02
CA TYR A 172 -9.31 -11.68 -10.48
C TYR A 172 -9.97 -10.86 -9.37
N GLY A 173 -9.97 -9.55 -9.55
CA GLY A 173 -10.57 -8.66 -8.58
C GLY A 173 -11.01 -7.33 -9.16
N PHE A 174 -11.79 -6.64 -8.34
CA PHE A 174 -12.26 -5.28 -8.57
C PHE A 174 -12.02 -4.46 -7.31
N LEU A 175 -11.50 -3.25 -7.47
CA LEU A 175 -11.36 -2.29 -6.38
C LEU A 175 -11.99 -0.97 -6.79
N THR A 176 -12.49 -0.25 -5.80
CA THR A 176 -13.02 1.10 -5.98
C THR A 176 -12.70 1.97 -4.77
N ARG A 177 -12.48 3.26 -5.00
CA ARG A 177 -12.37 4.29 -3.96
C ARG A 177 -13.19 5.50 -4.36
N LEU A 178 -14.08 5.93 -3.50
CA LEU A 178 -14.94 7.10 -3.67
C LEU A 178 -14.66 8.08 -2.54
N VAL A 179 -14.42 9.34 -2.87
CA VAL A 179 -14.06 10.38 -1.90
C VAL A 179 -14.88 11.63 -2.16
N CYS A 180 -15.48 12.18 -1.11
CA CYS A 180 -16.07 13.51 -1.06
C CYS A 180 -15.11 14.45 -0.31
N ARG A 181 -14.74 15.58 -0.94
CA ARG A 181 -13.75 16.53 -0.43
C ARG A 181 -14.27 17.98 -0.53
N PRO A 182 -15.20 18.36 0.35
CA PRO A 182 -15.85 19.67 0.27
C PRO A 182 -14.93 20.84 0.56
N ALA A 183 -13.79 20.62 1.29
CA ALA A 183 -12.79 21.64 1.58
C ALA A 183 -11.38 21.11 1.26
N THR A 184 -10.63 21.83 0.45
CA THR A 184 -9.27 21.45 -0.01
C THR A 184 -8.30 22.63 -0.06
N GLU A 185 -8.66 23.74 0.58
CA GLU A 185 -7.82 24.93 0.67
C GLU A 185 -6.63 24.66 1.62
N PRO A 186 -5.47 25.31 1.41
CA PRO A 186 -4.37 25.25 2.36
C PRO A 186 -4.83 25.58 3.78
N GLY A 187 -4.49 24.73 4.74
CA GLY A 187 -4.88 24.86 6.13
C GLY A 187 -6.36 24.61 6.45
N ARG A 188 -7.18 24.25 5.46
CA ARG A 188 -8.59 23.91 5.67
C ARG A 188 -9.00 22.75 4.77
N ILE A 189 -8.75 21.54 5.24
CA ILE A 189 -9.02 20.31 4.48
C ILE A 189 -10.06 19.47 5.22
N PHE A 190 -11.06 18.99 4.48
CA PHE A 190 -12.01 18.00 4.96
C PHE A 190 -12.33 17.01 3.85
N GLN A 191 -12.14 15.71 4.15
CA GLN A 191 -12.39 14.61 3.23
C GLN A 191 -13.01 13.44 3.98
N VAL A 192 -13.98 12.82 3.35
CA VAL A 192 -14.52 11.52 3.74
C VAL A 192 -14.57 10.63 2.52
N GLY A 193 -14.28 9.36 2.69
CA GLY A 193 -14.29 8.42 1.58
C GLY A 193 -14.63 7.01 2.00
N ILE A 194 -14.80 6.18 1.00
CA ILE A 194 -15.11 4.76 1.15
C ILE A 194 -14.46 3.98 0.02
N SER A 195 -13.87 2.86 0.36
CA SER A 195 -13.35 1.90 -0.62
C SER A 195 -14.04 0.56 -0.50
N GLY A 196 -14.22 -0.10 -1.64
CA GLY A 196 -14.76 -1.44 -1.72
C GLY A 196 -13.88 -2.34 -2.58
N GLY A 197 -13.93 -3.65 -2.34
CA GLY A 197 -13.17 -4.59 -3.14
C GLY A 197 -13.77 -5.99 -3.12
N PHE A 198 -13.60 -6.67 -4.24
CA PHE A 198 -13.91 -8.08 -4.43
C PHE A 198 -12.73 -8.76 -5.10
N LEU A 199 -12.29 -9.91 -4.58
CA LEU A 199 -11.18 -10.69 -5.13
C LEU A 199 -11.54 -12.17 -5.11
N THR A 200 -11.05 -12.90 -6.13
CA THR A 200 -11.03 -14.36 -6.14
C THR A 200 -9.58 -14.83 -5.97
N PRO A 201 -9.35 -15.95 -5.28
CA PRO A 201 -8.00 -16.50 -5.18
C PRO A 201 -7.62 -17.19 -6.49
N GLN A 202 -6.34 -17.43 -6.66
CA GLN A 202 -5.80 -18.37 -7.61
C GLN A 202 -6.42 -19.76 -7.39
N ASN A 203 -6.70 -20.50 -8.46
CA ASN A 203 -7.40 -21.78 -8.40
C ASN A 203 -6.66 -22.83 -9.25
N ASP A 204 -6.37 -23.99 -8.68
CA ASP A 204 -5.71 -25.12 -9.37
C ASP A 204 -6.66 -25.98 -10.23
N GLY A 205 -7.89 -25.55 -10.43
CA GLY A 205 -8.90 -26.31 -11.19
C GLY A 205 -9.54 -27.45 -10.40
N GLU A 206 -8.87 -27.99 -9.38
CA GLU A 206 -9.36 -29.07 -8.52
C GLU A 206 -9.89 -28.56 -7.18
N GLY A 207 -9.79 -27.25 -6.92
CA GLY A 207 -10.29 -26.59 -5.71
C GLY A 207 -9.42 -26.78 -4.46
N ARG A 208 -8.21 -27.31 -4.60
CA ARG A 208 -7.34 -27.68 -3.48
C ARG A 208 -6.45 -26.57 -2.95
N HIS A 209 -6.17 -25.54 -3.73
CA HIS A 209 -5.18 -24.50 -3.39
C HIS A 209 -5.72 -23.07 -3.47
N ASN A 210 -6.99 -22.91 -3.14
CA ASN A 210 -7.57 -21.57 -3.04
C ASN A 210 -7.19 -20.96 -1.71
N VAL A 211 -6.11 -20.18 -1.67
CA VAL A 211 -5.60 -19.60 -0.44
C VAL A 211 -5.60 -18.08 -0.54
N PHE A 212 -6.15 -17.42 0.47
CA PHE A 212 -5.82 -16.03 0.78
C PHE A 212 -4.89 -15.99 1.99
N SER A 213 -3.88 -15.13 1.92
CA SER A 213 -3.00 -14.83 3.04
C SER A 213 -3.14 -13.35 3.39
N LEU A 214 -3.37 -13.06 4.66
CA LEU A 214 -3.40 -11.72 5.23
C LEU A 214 -2.36 -11.64 6.33
N GLY A 215 -1.43 -10.72 6.22
CA GLY A 215 -0.39 -10.61 7.23
C GLY A 215 0.45 -9.36 7.10
N SER A 216 1.23 -9.10 8.12
CA SER A 216 2.19 -8.01 8.18
C SER A 216 3.35 -8.36 9.09
N ASN A 217 4.51 -7.79 8.81
CA ASN A 217 5.64 -7.81 9.72
C ASN A 217 5.47 -6.75 10.81
N PHE A 218 6.29 -6.85 11.88
CA PHE A 218 6.49 -5.75 12.81
C PHE A 218 6.95 -4.49 12.06
N PRO A 219 6.58 -3.27 12.54
CA PRO A 219 6.86 -2.03 11.84
C PRO A 219 8.35 -1.66 11.96
N THR A 220 9.17 -2.42 11.27
CA THR A 220 10.61 -2.18 11.08
C THR A 220 11.05 -2.67 9.71
N SER A 221 12.02 -1.97 9.12
CA SER A 221 12.60 -2.31 7.82
C SER A 221 14.00 -2.92 7.94
N VAL A 222 14.61 -2.94 9.14
CA VAL A 222 15.94 -3.54 9.38
C VAL A 222 15.82 -5.05 9.57
N ASP A 223 14.77 -5.49 10.26
CA ASP A 223 14.48 -6.91 10.45
C ASP A 223 13.08 -7.27 9.93
N LYS A 224 12.87 -8.54 9.58
CA LYS A 224 11.62 -9.03 8.96
C LYS A 224 10.98 -10.15 9.77
N VAL A 225 10.44 -9.78 10.92
CA VAL A 225 9.69 -10.67 11.80
C VAL A 225 8.19 -10.48 11.56
N SER A 226 7.47 -11.58 11.39
CA SER A 226 6.02 -11.54 11.19
C SER A 226 5.29 -11.18 12.48
N ALA A 227 4.48 -10.13 12.44
CA ALA A 227 3.63 -9.70 13.55
C ALA A 227 2.28 -10.41 13.56
N VAL A 228 1.66 -10.51 12.40
CA VAL A 228 0.37 -11.18 12.21
C VAL A 228 0.37 -11.91 10.86
N ASN A 229 -0.23 -13.12 10.81
CA ASN A 229 -0.32 -13.91 9.57
C ASN A 229 -1.48 -14.90 9.64
N ALA A 230 -2.53 -14.68 8.84
CA ALA A 230 -3.66 -15.56 8.69
C ALA A 230 -3.68 -16.15 7.27
N GLU A 231 -3.69 -17.48 7.19
CA GLU A 231 -3.85 -18.21 5.95
C GLU A 231 -5.22 -18.88 5.89
N MET A 232 -5.96 -18.60 4.84
CA MET A 232 -7.30 -19.11 4.60
C MET A 232 -7.27 -20.03 3.37
N GLY A 233 -7.07 -21.33 3.61
CA GLY A 233 -7.28 -22.37 2.59
C GLY A 233 -8.76 -22.57 2.28
N ASN A 234 -9.06 -23.22 1.15
CA ASN A 234 -10.45 -23.42 0.67
C ASN A 234 -11.26 -22.10 0.53
N ALA A 235 -10.60 -21.00 0.24
CA ALA A 235 -11.27 -19.73 0.04
C ALA A 235 -12.03 -19.72 -1.30
N MET A 236 -13.20 -19.10 -1.32
CA MET A 236 -14.01 -18.91 -2.53
C MET A 236 -13.83 -17.51 -3.09
N ASN A 237 -13.95 -16.49 -2.27
CA ASN A 237 -13.77 -15.09 -2.62
C ASN A 237 -13.56 -14.24 -1.36
N GLN A 238 -13.12 -13.02 -1.58
CA GLN A 238 -12.84 -12.03 -0.54
C GLN A 238 -13.62 -10.75 -0.85
N TRP A 239 -14.27 -10.20 0.17
CA TRP A 239 -14.90 -8.89 0.14
C TRP A 239 -14.18 -7.95 1.09
N LYS A 240 -13.92 -6.74 0.61
CA LYS A 240 -13.19 -5.70 1.36
C LYS A 240 -14.04 -4.43 1.41
N PHE A 241 -13.96 -3.74 2.54
CA PHE A 241 -14.65 -2.48 2.78
C PHE A 241 -13.79 -1.58 3.68
N SER A 242 -13.67 -0.31 3.34
CA SER A 242 -12.80 0.60 4.09
C SER A 242 -13.28 2.04 4.00
N PRO A 243 -13.96 2.57 5.03
CA PRO A 243 -14.22 4.01 5.18
C PRO A 243 -12.96 4.75 5.63
N GLU A 244 -12.83 6.00 5.19
CA GLU A 244 -11.72 6.90 5.49
C GLU A 244 -12.18 8.30 5.86
N LEU A 245 -11.41 8.97 6.72
CA LEU A 245 -11.60 10.34 7.14
C LEU A 245 -10.25 11.07 7.11
N MET A 246 -10.24 12.31 6.62
CA MET A 246 -9.10 13.20 6.69
C MET A 246 -9.57 14.62 6.97
N VAL A 247 -8.96 15.25 7.98
CA VAL A 247 -9.25 16.64 8.39
C VAL A 247 -7.91 17.33 8.62
N ALA A 248 -7.76 18.57 8.13
CA ALA A 248 -6.65 19.41 8.53
C ALA A 248 -7.12 20.85 8.79
N TYR A 249 -6.54 21.44 9.84
CA TYR A 249 -6.73 22.82 10.20
C TYR A 249 -5.38 23.45 10.55
N GLY A 250 -4.95 24.41 9.72
CA GLY A 250 -3.62 25.00 9.84
C GLY A 250 -2.52 23.94 9.82
N PRO A 251 -1.65 23.92 10.85
CA PRO A 251 -0.53 22.99 10.95
C PRO A 251 -0.89 21.61 11.53
N VAL A 252 -2.16 21.31 11.82
CA VAL A 252 -2.59 20.05 12.43
C VAL A 252 -3.48 19.28 11.47
N ALA A 253 -3.25 17.96 11.35
CA ALA A 253 -4.09 17.06 10.56
C ALA A 253 -4.39 15.76 11.29
N LEU A 254 -5.57 15.22 11.05
CA LEU A 254 -6.03 13.90 11.51
C LEU A 254 -6.42 13.08 10.29
N GLU A 255 -5.90 11.86 10.21
CA GLU A 255 -6.28 10.84 9.24
C GLU A 255 -6.72 9.59 9.95
N ALA A 256 -7.79 8.97 9.51
CA ALA A 256 -8.28 7.72 10.08
C ALA A 256 -8.87 6.83 8.99
N GLN A 257 -8.71 5.52 9.16
CA GLN A 257 -9.25 4.54 8.23
C GLN A 257 -9.59 3.26 8.99
N TYR A 258 -10.73 2.66 8.67
CA TYR A 258 -11.14 1.35 9.15
C TYR A 258 -11.10 0.35 8.00
N TYR A 259 -10.75 -0.89 8.31
CA TYR A 259 -10.70 -2.01 7.36
C TYR A 259 -11.60 -3.13 7.82
N PHE A 260 -12.43 -3.60 6.93
CA PHE A 260 -13.21 -4.81 7.07
C PHE A 260 -12.91 -5.75 5.91
N ASN A 261 -12.68 -7.01 6.22
CA ASN A 261 -12.37 -8.05 5.26
C ASN A 261 -13.13 -9.31 5.61
N ARG A 262 -13.81 -9.89 4.62
CA ARG A 262 -14.51 -11.16 4.76
C ARG A 262 -14.09 -12.11 3.65
N VAL A 263 -13.56 -13.26 4.03
CA VAL A 263 -13.25 -14.36 3.11
C VAL A 263 -14.34 -15.41 3.23
N ASN A 264 -15.08 -15.62 2.16
CA ASN A 264 -16.05 -16.70 2.05
C ASN A 264 -15.32 -18.01 1.78
N MET A 265 -15.66 -19.04 2.56
CA MET A 265 -15.02 -20.35 2.51
C MET A 265 -15.89 -21.35 1.74
N ARG A 266 -15.24 -22.37 1.13
CA ARG A 266 -15.90 -23.50 0.47
C ARG A 266 -16.27 -24.60 1.46
N HIS A 267 -16.95 -25.65 1.00
CA HIS A 267 -17.22 -26.88 1.73
C HIS A 267 -17.97 -26.68 3.07
N ASP A 268 -18.93 -25.74 3.10
CA ASP A 268 -19.72 -25.41 4.31
C ASP A 268 -18.87 -25.02 5.53
N LEU A 269 -17.67 -24.51 5.31
CA LEU A 269 -16.84 -23.94 6.36
C LEU A 269 -17.37 -22.54 6.76
N HIS A 270 -17.18 -22.19 8.03
CA HIS A 270 -17.43 -20.83 8.48
C HIS A 270 -16.47 -19.84 7.82
N ASN A 271 -17.01 -18.72 7.37
CA ASN A 271 -16.26 -17.65 6.74
C ASN A 271 -15.29 -17.00 7.72
N PHE A 272 -14.14 -16.52 7.20
CA PHE A 272 -13.21 -15.72 7.98
C PHE A 272 -13.61 -14.25 7.93
N THR A 273 -13.41 -13.54 9.07
CA THR A 273 -13.57 -12.10 9.17
C THR A 273 -12.37 -11.48 9.85
N GLY A 274 -11.65 -10.63 9.13
CA GLY A 274 -10.57 -9.79 9.64
C GLY A 274 -10.99 -8.32 9.66
N MET A 275 -10.49 -7.55 10.61
CA MET A 275 -10.79 -6.12 10.72
C MET A 275 -9.68 -5.37 11.43
N GLY A 276 -9.72 -4.05 11.34
CA GLY A 276 -8.85 -3.17 12.09
C GLY A 276 -9.01 -1.72 11.70
N ALA A 277 -8.27 -0.86 12.36
CA ALA A 277 -8.32 0.58 12.10
C ALA A 277 -6.98 1.22 12.43
N TYR A 278 -6.73 2.37 11.82
CA TYR A 278 -5.71 3.29 12.30
C TYR A 278 -6.24 4.70 12.45
N GLY A 279 -5.60 5.45 13.36
CA GLY A 279 -5.72 6.89 13.50
C GLY A 279 -4.34 7.52 13.53
N MET A 280 -4.14 8.59 12.77
CA MET A 280 -2.86 9.28 12.63
C MET A 280 -3.06 10.78 12.83
N LEU A 281 -2.44 11.31 13.89
CA LEU A 281 -2.37 12.74 14.17
C LEU A 281 -1.04 13.28 13.66
N ARG A 282 -1.09 14.36 12.88
CA ARG A 282 0.09 14.99 12.25
C ARG A 282 0.17 16.46 12.67
N GLY A 283 1.39 16.96 12.89
CA GLY A 283 1.63 18.35 13.24
C GLY A 283 2.88 18.92 12.58
N LEU A 284 2.75 20.05 11.90
CA LEU A 284 3.88 20.81 11.33
C LEU A 284 4.49 21.66 12.45
N LEU A 285 5.63 21.22 13.02
CA LEU A 285 6.28 21.90 14.13
C LEU A 285 6.94 23.23 13.75
N SER A 286 7.28 23.38 12.46
CA SER A 286 7.85 24.61 11.89
C SER A 286 6.78 25.66 11.53
N GLY A 287 5.50 25.38 11.82
CA GLY A 287 4.37 26.19 11.38
C GLY A 287 4.02 25.98 9.90
N GLY A 288 3.09 26.78 9.40
CA GLY A 288 2.55 26.68 8.07
C GLY A 288 1.27 25.83 8.00
N ASP A 289 0.80 25.59 6.81
CA ASP A 289 -0.47 24.93 6.54
C ASP A 289 -0.28 23.64 5.75
N TYR A 290 -1.05 22.62 6.10
CA TYR A 290 -1.18 21.44 5.23
C TYR A 290 -1.85 21.82 3.91
N LYS A 291 -1.32 21.27 2.82
CA LYS A 291 -1.84 21.42 1.46
C LYS A 291 -2.45 20.11 1.00
N TYR A 292 -3.37 20.21 0.04
CA TYR A 292 -4.06 19.07 -0.51
C TYR A 292 -3.51 18.67 -1.88
N SER A 293 -3.31 17.38 -2.13
CA SER A 293 -3.05 16.81 -3.46
C SER A 293 -4.37 16.31 -4.05
N ALA A 294 -4.91 17.09 -4.99
CA ALA A 294 -6.18 16.76 -5.63
C ALA A 294 -6.07 15.48 -6.45
N LYS A 295 -4.94 15.27 -7.14
CA LYS A 295 -4.71 14.13 -8.02
C LYS A 295 -4.82 12.79 -7.29
N ASP A 296 -4.36 12.74 -6.04
CA ASP A 296 -4.29 11.49 -5.26
C ASP A 296 -5.35 11.44 -4.15
N ALA A 297 -6.12 12.52 -3.95
CA ALA A 297 -7.07 12.68 -2.85
C ALA A 297 -6.42 12.40 -1.48
N ARG A 298 -5.36 13.17 -1.13
CA ARG A 298 -4.58 13.07 0.11
C ARG A 298 -3.94 14.40 0.51
N ILE A 299 -3.36 14.48 1.69
CA ILE A 299 -2.49 15.59 2.06
C ILE A 299 -1.21 15.54 1.20
N ALA A 300 -0.81 16.69 0.68
CA ALA A 300 0.43 16.86 -0.07
C ALA A 300 1.67 16.79 0.86
N GLU A 301 2.83 16.58 0.26
CA GLU A 301 4.10 16.54 0.97
C GLU A 301 4.41 17.90 1.61
N PRO A 302 4.88 17.93 2.87
CA PRO A 302 5.36 19.16 3.50
C PRO A 302 6.53 19.78 2.75
N GLY A 303 6.67 21.10 2.85
CA GLY A 303 7.71 21.85 2.16
C GLY A 303 9.11 21.61 2.73
N LYS A 304 10.15 22.07 2.00
CA LYS A 304 11.54 22.01 2.48
C LYS A 304 11.73 22.75 3.82
N GLY A 305 12.61 22.23 4.67
CA GLY A 305 12.93 22.79 5.97
C GLY A 305 11.86 22.55 7.04
N THR A 306 10.83 21.76 6.74
CA THR A 306 9.71 21.50 7.65
C THR A 306 10.03 20.32 8.57
N PHE A 307 9.72 20.49 9.87
CA PHE A 307 9.61 19.41 10.82
C PHE A 307 8.15 19.02 11.00
N GLU A 308 7.87 17.71 10.92
CA GLU A 308 6.53 17.16 11.14
C GLU A 308 6.59 16.04 12.18
N LEU A 309 5.75 16.14 13.21
CA LEU A 309 5.52 15.05 14.17
C LEU A 309 4.28 14.28 13.76
N VAL A 310 4.39 12.96 13.73
CA VAL A 310 3.29 12.04 13.39
C VAL A 310 3.12 11.04 14.52
N LEU A 311 1.93 11.00 15.10
CA LEU A 311 1.52 10.01 16.09
C LEU A 311 0.53 9.06 15.42
N LEU A 312 0.82 7.77 15.40
CA LEU A 312 0.03 6.75 14.74
C LEU A 312 -0.34 5.65 15.74
N TYR A 313 -1.63 5.38 15.87
CA TYR A 313 -2.14 4.20 16.53
C TYR A 313 -2.83 3.30 15.51
N ASN A 314 -2.61 1.98 15.59
CA ASN A 314 -3.37 1.03 14.81
C ASN A 314 -3.69 -0.25 15.60
N TYR A 315 -4.86 -0.81 15.31
CA TYR A 315 -5.34 -2.10 15.77
C TYR A 315 -5.60 -3.00 14.58
N THR A 316 -5.11 -4.25 14.65
CA THR A 316 -5.30 -5.27 13.63
C THR A 316 -5.83 -6.53 14.28
N LYS A 317 -6.85 -7.14 13.70
CA LYS A 317 -7.42 -8.42 14.14
C LYS A 317 -7.49 -9.39 12.97
N LEU A 318 -6.68 -10.44 13.04
CA LEU A 318 -6.67 -11.55 12.09
C LEU A 318 -6.99 -12.90 12.74
N SER A 319 -7.57 -12.89 13.94
CA SER A 319 -7.99 -14.10 14.65
C SER A 319 -9.51 -14.23 14.59
N ASP A 320 -10.00 -15.35 14.03
CA ASP A 320 -11.41 -15.71 13.98
C ASP A 320 -11.59 -17.17 14.42
N ARG A 321 -12.17 -17.35 15.60
CA ARG A 321 -12.30 -18.67 16.26
C ARG A 321 -13.22 -19.64 15.52
N LYS A 322 -14.11 -19.16 14.67
CA LYS A 322 -15.06 -19.98 13.92
C LYS A 322 -14.63 -20.25 12.50
N ALA A 323 -13.75 -19.41 11.94
CA ALA A 323 -13.33 -19.52 10.55
C ALA A 323 -12.68 -20.87 10.22
N GLY A 324 -13.02 -21.43 9.06
CA GLY A 324 -12.47 -22.71 8.61
C GLY A 324 -13.00 -23.95 9.31
N VAL A 325 -13.86 -23.83 10.32
CA VAL A 325 -14.54 -24.96 10.99
C VAL A 325 -15.78 -25.35 10.21
N ALA A 326 -16.06 -26.65 10.11
CA ALA A 326 -17.29 -27.14 9.49
C ALA A 326 -18.52 -26.74 10.31
N ARG A 327 -19.55 -26.19 9.67
CA ARG A 327 -20.76 -25.71 10.33
C ARG A 327 -21.53 -26.79 11.14
N VAL A 328 -21.32 -28.05 10.81
CA VAL A 328 -21.91 -29.20 11.51
C VAL A 328 -21.17 -29.56 12.80
N ARG A 329 -19.95 -29.00 13.01
CA ARG A 329 -19.10 -29.31 14.16
C ARG A 329 -18.77 -28.08 14.98
N ASP A 330 -19.75 -27.27 15.31
CA ASP A 330 -19.59 -26.02 16.06
C ASP A 330 -18.87 -26.12 17.44
N HIS A 331 -18.54 -27.33 17.87
CA HIS A 331 -17.86 -27.60 19.13
C HIS A 331 -16.34 -27.83 18.99
N GLU A 332 -15.80 -27.90 17.78
CA GLU A 332 -14.34 -28.01 17.56
C GLU A 332 -13.70 -26.62 17.58
N ILE A 333 -12.79 -26.39 18.52
CA ILE A 333 -12.01 -25.15 18.65
C ILE A 333 -10.84 -25.21 17.64
N CYS A 334 -11.14 -25.03 16.38
CA CYS A 334 -10.16 -25.00 15.29
C CYS A 334 -10.41 -23.77 14.41
N GLY A 335 -10.24 -22.58 14.97
CA GLY A 335 -10.34 -21.33 14.23
C GLY A 335 -9.07 -20.99 13.44
N ILE A 336 -9.11 -19.91 12.69
CA ILE A 336 -7.93 -19.30 12.07
C ILE A 336 -7.39 -18.25 13.04
N TYR A 337 -6.18 -18.49 13.54
CA TYR A 337 -5.50 -17.62 14.50
C TYR A 337 -4.30 -16.98 13.81
N GLY A 338 -4.56 -15.88 13.09
CA GLY A 338 -3.53 -15.09 12.43
C GLY A 338 -2.86 -14.05 13.33
N GLY A 339 -3.32 -13.97 14.58
CA GLY A 339 -2.87 -12.98 15.56
C GLY A 339 -3.64 -11.67 15.51
N ASP A 340 -3.60 -10.98 16.63
CA ASP A 340 -4.09 -9.60 16.78
C ASP A 340 -2.92 -8.71 17.20
N ALA A 341 -2.95 -7.44 16.84
CA ALA A 341 -1.88 -6.49 17.17
C ALA A 341 -2.43 -5.11 17.51
N ASN A 342 -1.84 -4.50 18.55
CA ASN A 342 -1.95 -3.08 18.87
C ASN A 342 -0.60 -2.42 18.63
N SER A 343 -0.54 -1.32 17.89
CA SER A 343 0.71 -0.62 17.65
C SER A 343 0.54 0.89 17.81
N LEU A 344 1.51 1.50 18.47
CA LEU A 344 1.62 2.95 18.66
C LEU A 344 3.00 3.38 18.16
N SER A 345 3.06 4.40 17.31
CA SER A 345 4.34 4.98 16.88
C SER A 345 4.33 6.50 16.92
N ALA A 346 5.54 7.05 17.13
CA ALA A 346 5.81 8.47 17.05
C ALA A 346 6.97 8.69 16.07
N THR A 347 6.70 9.38 14.98
CA THR A 347 7.68 9.67 13.92
C THR A 347 7.94 11.15 13.84
N LEU A 348 9.20 11.55 13.92
CA LEU A 348 9.64 12.91 13.61
C LEU A 348 10.27 12.90 12.23
N ASN A 349 9.64 13.60 11.29
CA ASN A 349 10.12 13.81 9.93
C ASN A 349 10.80 15.17 9.81
N TYR A 350 11.95 15.22 9.16
CA TYR A 350 12.59 16.46 8.72
C TYR A 350 12.77 16.45 7.21
N TYR A 351 11.98 17.27 6.52
CA TYR A 351 12.01 17.44 5.07
C TYR A 351 13.12 18.43 4.69
N ILE A 352 14.37 17.96 4.60
CA ILE A 352 15.56 18.79 4.36
C ILE A 352 15.38 19.58 3.07
N ASN A 353 14.98 18.90 2.00
CA ASN A 353 14.64 19.50 0.71
C ASN A 353 13.75 18.52 -0.09
N LYS A 354 13.45 18.83 -1.36
CA LYS A 354 12.62 17.98 -2.23
C LYS A 354 13.23 16.61 -2.55
N TYR A 355 14.49 16.38 -2.22
CA TYR A 355 15.19 15.13 -2.50
C TYR A 355 15.61 14.35 -1.25
N MET A 356 15.67 15.01 -0.10
CA MET A 356 16.22 14.40 1.13
C MET A 356 15.27 14.56 2.30
N THR A 357 15.05 13.47 3.01
CA THR A 357 14.25 13.44 4.24
C THR A 357 14.99 12.61 5.29
N ALA A 358 15.10 13.13 6.51
CA ALA A 358 15.56 12.40 7.68
C ALA A 358 14.35 12.09 8.58
N ARG A 359 14.32 10.89 9.19
CA ARG A 359 13.23 10.46 10.06
C ARG A 359 13.78 9.80 11.30
N LEU A 360 13.16 10.08 12.44
CA LEU A 360 13.34 9.34 13.71
C LEU A 360 11.99 8.76 14.10
N ASN A 361 11.99 7.54 14.58
CA ASN A 361 10.76 6.84 14.94
C ASN A 361 10.96 6.04 16.22
N TYR A 362 9.94 6.07 17.07
CA TYR A 362 9.75 5.09 18.13
C TYR A 362 8.46 4.33 17.88
N THR A 363 8.49 3.02 18.00
CA THR A 363 7.31 2.17 17.83
C THR A 363 7.22 1.17 18.98
N TYR A 364 6.04 1.08 19.59
CA TYR A 364 5.60 -0.01 20.46
C TYR A 364 4.55 -0.84 19.74
N THR A 365 4.68 -2.17 19.78
CA THR A 365 3.68 -3.10 19.23
C THR A 365 3.50 -4.28 20.18
N HIS A 366 2.26 -4.53 20.56
CA HIS A 366 1.83 -5.70 21.33
C HIS A 366 1.08 -6.66 20.43
N THR A 367 1.54 -7.90 20.34
CA THR A 367 0.93 -8.98 19.54
C THR A 367 0.42 -10.10 20.43
N PHE A 368 -0.77 -10.63 20.10
CA PHE A 368 -1.48 -11.62 20.93
C PHE A 368 -2.44 -12.49 20.08
N ASN A 369 -3.25 -13.35 20.72
CA ASN A 369 -4.28 -14.19 20.09
C ASN A 369 -3.76 -15.06 18.92
N GLY A 370 -2.67 -15.79 19.15
CA GLY A 370 -2.12 -16.71 18.14
C GLY A 370 -1.31 -16.01 17.05
N ALA A 371 -0.78 -14.83 17.35
CA ALA A 371 0.22 -14.20 16.50
C ALA A 371 1.45 -15.11 16.32
N PRO A 372 2.15 -15.04 15.18
CA PRO A 372 3.37 -15.82 14.96
C PRO A 372 4.43 -15.64 16.05
N LEU A 373 4.48 -14.43 16.62
CA LEU A 373 5.25 -14.09 17.81
C LEU A 373 4.38 -13.23 18.72
N CYS A 374 3.97 -13.76 19.89
CA CYS A 374 3.23 -13.00 20.91
C CYS A 374 4.24 -12.28 21.82
N THR A 375 4.44 -10.99 21.59
CA THR A 375 5.47 -10.20 22.28
C THR A 375 5.13 -8.72 22.41
N ASP A 376 5.89 -8.03 23.24
CA ASP A 376 5.95 -6.58 23.35
C ASP A 376 7.18 -6.07 22.59
N PHE A 377 6.98 -5.62 21.37
CA PHE A 377 8.04 -5.06 20.53
C PHE A 377 8.23 -3.56 20.82
N ASN A 378 9.48 -3.17 21.05
CA ASN A 378 9.89 -1.77 21.18
C ASN A 378 11.05 -1.49 20.23
N GLY A 379 10.87 -0.55 19.29
CA GLY A 379 11.89 -0.20 18.31
C GLY A 379 12.16 1.30 18.23
N PHE A 380 13.43 1.67 18.34
CA PHE A 380 13.94 2.98 17.98
C PHE A 380 14.60 2.91 16.62
N GLN A 381 14.16 3.75 15.69
CA GLN A 381 14.57 3.65 14.30
C GLN A 381 14.94 5.02 13.73
N ALA A 382 15.89 5.03 12.82
CA ALA A 382 16.27 6.21 12.05
C ALA A 382 16.29 5.86 10.57
N ARG A 383 15.85 6.77 9.72
CA ARG A 383 15.89 6.64 8.26
C ARG A 383 16.47 7.89 7.64
N PHE A 384 17.36 7.69 6.68
CA PHE A 384 17.73 8.73 5.73
C PHE A 384 17.27 8.31 4.33
N GLN A 385 16.51 9.19 3.69
CA GLN A 385 15.93 8.95 2.38
C GLN A 385 16.49 9.93 1.38
N ILE A 386 16.89 9.41 0.21
CA ILE A 386 17.29 10.20 -0.95
C ILE A 386 16.35 9.87 -2.10
N LEU A 387 15.88 10.92 -2.79
CA LEU A 387 15.10 10.85 -4.03
C LEU A 387 15.85 11.56 -5.14
N PHE A 388 15.69 11.16 -6.38
CA PHE A 388 16.25 11.85 -7.54
C PHE A 388 15.43 11.60 -8.80
#